data_fea456faea58f256761a26546a1bd63d
#
_entry.id   fea456faea58f256761a26546a1bd63d
#
_cell.length_a   1.000
_cell.length_b   1.000
_cell.length_c   1.000
_cell.angle_alpha   90.00
_cell.angle_beta   90.00
_cell.angle_gamma   90.00
#
_symmetry.space_group_name_H-M   'P 1'
#
loop_
_entity.id
_entity.type
_entity.pdbx_description
1 polymer ?
#
loop_
_entity_poly.entity_id
_entity_poly.type
_entity_poly.pdbx_seq_one_letter_code
_entity_poly.pdbx_strand_id
1 'polypeptide(L)'
;MKMTERKTKRPALRRAATIGLAAALVLALGSVAYASDLGGIQRTVQLWLNGEMTDATLTVHEGSYTLRYPDKDGTEHERGGGGVAFEPDGTERPLTEEEMLEHLNAPEVKEREDGTVTVYYLDQKLDVTDKFDEDGVCYVQLEGGEKTIYMTIKRGNGYATSTTKYILPNEF
;
A
#
# COMPACT_ATOMS: atom_id res chain seq x y z
N MET A 1 -27.36 51.66 -24.64
CA MET A 1 -26.92 50.33 -24.99
C MET A 1 -25.85 49.89 -24.00
N LYS A 2 -26.23 49.17 -22.91
CA LYS A 2 -25.30 48.75 -21.83
C LYS A 2 -24.79 47.36 -22.14
N MET A 3 -23.49 47.25 -22.43
CA MET A 3 -22.83 45.96 -22.55
C MET A 3 -22.54 45.37 -21.15
N THR A 4 -23.14 44.23 -20.90
CA THR A 4 -22.95 43.45 -19.67
C THR A 4 -21.74 42.56 -19.85
N GLU A 5 -20.62 42.87 -19.20
CA GLU A 5 -19.46 41.99 -19.12
C GLU A 5 -19.79 40.74 -18.31
N ARG A 6 -19.79 39.60 -18.98
CA ARG A 6 -19.83 38.28 -18.32
C ARG A 6 -18.43 38.00 -17.74
N LYS A 7 -18.26 38.15 -16.43
CA LYS A 7 -17.11 37.61 -15.72
C LYS A 7 -17.17 36.07 -15.76
N THR A 8 -16.34 35.49 -16.58
CA THR A 8 -16.05 34.05 -16.54
C THR A 8 -15.31 33.75 -15.25
N LYS A 9 -15.97 33.09 -14.31
CA LYS A 9 -15.34 32.52 -13.12
C LYS A 9 -14.41 31.39 -13.59
N ARG A 10 -13.10 31.60 -13.50
CA ARG A 10 -12.10 30.54 -13.66
C ARG A 10 -12.27 29.57 -12.48
N PRO A 11 -12.37 28.26 -12.71
CA PRO A 11 -12.38 27.30 -11.61
C PRO A 11 -11.03 27.41 -10.89
N ALA A 12 -11.09 27.71 -9.60
CA ALA A 12 -9.91 27.67 -8.75
C ALA A 12 -9.39 26.23 -8.72
N LEU A 13 -8.24 26.01 -9.33
CA LEU A 13 -7.49 24.78 -9.19
C LEU A 13 -7.14 24.63 -7.70
N ARG A 14 -7.92 23.85 -6.97
CA ARG A 14 -7.64 23.52 -5.58
C ARG A 14 -6.33 22.73 -5.57
N ARG A 15 -5.33 23.28 -4.88
CA ARG A 15 -3.99 22.72 -4.74
C ARG A 15 -4.14 21.40 -3.97
N ALA A 16 -3.84 20.26 -4.64
CA ALA A 16 -3.59 19.01 -3.97
C ALA A 16 -2.48 19.24 -2.93
N ALA A 17 -2.79 18.98 -1.67
CA ALA A 17 -1.79 19.07 -0.60
C ALA A 17 -0.84 17.89 -0.76
N THR A 18 0.28 18.13 -1.44
CA THR A 18 1.39 17.19 -1.52
C THR A 18 2.05 17.15 -0.14
N ILE A 19 1.84 16.09 0.61
CA ILE A 19 2.57 15.85 1.84
C ILE A 19 3.77 14.98 1.46
N GLY A 20 4.89 15.64 1.17
CA GLY A 20 6.18 15.00 1.06
C GLY A 20 6.72 14.74 2.47
N LEU A 21 6.65 13.53 2.96
CA LEU A 21 7.46 13.07 4.08
C LEU A 21 8.65 12.32 3.49
N ALA A 22 9.84 12.92 3.57
CA ALA A 22 11.08 12.22 3.29
C ALA A 22 11.38 11.30 4.50
N ALA A 23 10.99 10.05 4.41
CA ALA A 23 11.39 9.03 5.37
C ALA A 23 12.65 8.33 4.84
N ALA A 24 13.73 8.38 5.60
CA ALA A 24 14.93 7.60 5.31
C ALA A 24 14.60 6.11 5.49
N LEU A 25 14.70 5.35 4.42
CA LEU A 25 14.50 3.91 4.41
C LEU A 25 15.60 3.25 5.25
N VAL A 26 15.29 2.83 6.45
CA VAL A 26 16.04 1.80 7.15
C VAL A 26 15.40 0.47 6.75
N LEU A 27 15.86 -0.09 5.64
CA LEU A 27 15.66 -1.52 5.39
C LEU A 27 16.44 -2.25 6.49
N ALA A 28 15.78 -2.60 7.57
CA ALA A 28 16.26 -3.62 8.47
C ALA A 28 16.26 -4.91 7.64
N LEU A 29 17.41 -5.18 7.00
CA LEU A 29 17.70 -6.48 6.44
C LEU A 29 17.78 -7.43 7.63
N GLY A 30 16.64 -8.02 7.99
CA GLY A 30 16.58 -9.09 8.93
C GLY A 30 17.55 -10.18 8.49
N SER A 31 18.36 -10.63 9.42
CA SER A 31 19.33 -11.70 9.22
C SER A 31 18.66 -12.88 8.51
N VAL A 32 19.15 -13.20 7.32
CA VAL A 32 18.73 -14.37 6.56
C VAL A 32 19.18 -15.62 7.30
N ALA A 33 18.31 -16.24 8.05
CA ALA A 33 18.54 -17.57 8.59
C ALA A 33 18.20 -18.57 7.49
N TYR A 34 19.22 -19.16 6.86
CA TYR A 34 19.05 -20.29 5.96
C TYR A 34 18.70 -21.52 6.79
N ALA A 35 17.44 -21.82 6.96
CA ALA A 35 17.00 -23.13 7.40
C ALA A 35 16.89 -24.03 6.17
N SER A 36 17.92 -24.80 5.90
CA SER A 36 17.98 -25.81 4.85
C SER A 36 17.30 -27.12 5.27
N ASP A 37 15.97 -27.07 5.44
CA ASP A 37 15.19 -28.32 5.43
C ASP A 37 13.78 -27.99 4.92
N LEU A 38 13.48 -28.53 3.72
CA LEU A 38 12.25 -28.37 2.95
C LEU A 38 12.19 -27.21 1.92
N GLY A 39 13.31 -26.79 1.32
CA GLY A 39 13.28 -26.18 -0.02
C GLY A 39 12.74 -24.74 -0.15
N GLY A 40 12.54 -24.01 0.95
CA GLY A 40 12.07 -22.62 0.92
C GLY A 40 13.07 -21.63 1.53
N ILE A 41 13.05 -20.37 1.04
CA ILE A 41 13.80 -19.26 1.66
C ILE A 41 12.96 -18.74 2.83
N GLN A 42 13.53 -18.73 4.03
CA GLN A 42 12.87 -18.23 5.23
C GLN A 42 13.57 -16.97 5.74
N ARG A 43 12.82 -15.91 6.02
CA ARG A 43 13.33 -14.67 6.62
C ARG A 43 12.31 -13.95 7.49
N THR A 44 12.79 -13.10 8.41
CA THR A 44 11.94 -12.18 9.17
C THR A 44 11.70 -10.92 8.34
N VAL A 45 10.44 -10.50 8.28
CA VAL A 45 9.99 -9.28 7.62
C VAL A 45 9.11 -8.47 8.57
N GLN A 46 9.10 -7.15 8.41
CA GLN A 46 8.20 -6.27 9.15
C GLN A 46 7.06 -5.84 8.25
N LEU A 47 5.83 -6.09 8.67
CA LEU A 47 4.63 -5.83 7.89
C LEU A 47 3.56 -5.17 8.75
N TRP A 48 2.73 -4.33 8.13
CA TRP A 48 1.49 -3.88 8.73
C TRP A 48 0.46 -5.01 8.71
N LEU A 49 0.08 -5.49 9.89
CA LEU A 49 -0.93 -6.53 10.06
C LEU A 49 -2.00 -5.99 11.02
N ASN A 50 -3.22 -5.83 10.51
CA ASN A 50 -4.33 -5.26 11.28
C ASN A 50 -4.08 -3.84 11.85
N GLY A 51 -3.22 -3.05 11.20
CA GLY A 51 -2.86 -1.69 11.62
C GLY A 51 -1.77 -1.62 12.69
N GLU A 52 -1.01 -2.71 12.88
CA GLU A 52 0.16 -2.79 13.75
C GLU A 52 1.38 -3.28 12.96
N MET A 53 2.54 -2.65 13.20
CA MET A 53 3.79 -3.12 12.64
C MET A 53 4.21 -4.38 13.39
N THR A 54 4.30 -5.49 12.67
CA THR A 54 4.52 -6.82 13.25
C THR A 54 5.70 -7.50 12.58
N ASP A 55 6.58 -8.09 13.38
CA ASP A 55 7.62 -8.99 12.88
C ASP A 55 6.98 -10.31 12.49
N ALA A 56 7.17 -10.73 11.26
CA ALA A 56 6.63 -11.97 10.72
C ALA A 56 7.72 -12.81 10.08
N THR A 57 7.57 -14.11 10.16
CA THR A 57 8.42 -15.07 9.45
C THR A 57 7.80 -15.37 8.10
N LEU A 58 8.48 -14.96 7.03
CA LEU A 58 8.10 -15.24 5.65
C LEU A 58 8.87 -16.46 5.14
N THR A 59 8.16 -17.46 4.63
CA THR A 59 8.72 -18.61 3.91
C THR A 59 8.21 -18.57 2.49
N VAL A 60 9.11 -18.63 1.50
CA VAL A 60 8.77 -18.60 0.07
C VAL A 60 9.20 -19.90 -0.59
N HIS A 61 8.31 -20.48 -1.39
CA HIS A 61 8.56 -21.70 -2.16
C HIS A 61 7.74 -21.71 -3.45
N GLU A 62 8.41 -21.77 -4.60
CA GLU A 62 7.81 -21.96 -5.94
C GLU A 62 6.54 -21.12 -6.22
N GLY A 63 6.63 -19.82 -6.06
CA GLY A 63 5.52 -18.91 -6.36
C GLY A 63 4.46 -18.82 -5.25
N SER A 64 4.67 -19.49 -4.13
CA SER A 64 3.81 -19.42 -2.94
C SER A 64 4.59 -18.91 -1.72
N TYR A 65 3.87 -18.37 -0.74
CA TYR A 65 4.45 -17.99 0.53
C TYR A 65 3.59 -18.40 1.71
N THR A 66 4.24 -18.56 2.85
CA THR A 66 3.62 -18.68 4.16
C THR A 66 4.19 -17.60 5.06
N LEU A 67 3.30 -16.86 5.72
CA LEU A 67 3.62 -15.82 6.69
C LEU A 67 3.15 -16.25 8.07
N ARG A 68 4.06 -16.34 9.03
CA ARG A 68 3.76 -16.63 10.45
C ARG A 68 4.06 -15.44 11.32
N TYR A 69 3.15 -15.08 12.18
CA TYR A 69 3.28 -13.92 13.04
C TYR A 69 2.47 -14.08 14.33
N PRO A 70 2.96 -13.54 15.47
CA PRO A 70 2.19 -13.48 16.70
C PRO A 70 1.19 -12.32 16.66
N ASP A 71 0.04 -12.49 17.28
CA ASP A 71 -0.85 -11.37 17.62
C ASP A 71 -0.44 -10.72 18.96
N LYS A 72 -1.26 -9.75 19.41
CA LYS A 72 -1.04 -9.01 20.67
C LYS A 72 -0.97 -9.90 21.91
N ASP A 73 -1.65 -11.02 21.85
CA ASP A 73 -1.77 -11.97 22.97
C ASP A 73 -0.69 -13.07 22.86
N GLY A 74 0.19 -12.97 21.85
CA GLY A 74 1.25 -13.94 21.58
C GLY A 74 0.75 -15.21 20.89
N THR A 75 -0.48 -15.22 20.38
CA THR A 75 -1.00 -16.36 19.63
C THR A 75 -0.42 -16.33 18.21
N GLU A 76 0.16 -17.46 17.80
CA GLU A 76 0.71 -17.60 16.46
C GLU A 76 -0.40 -17.72 15.41
N HIS A 77 -0.30 -16.91 14.38
CA HIS A 77 -1.14 -16.93 13.20
C HIS A 77 -0.34 -17.34 11.97
N GLU A 78 -1.00 -18.01 11.05
CA GLU A 78 -0.42 -18.38 9.76
C GLU A 78 -1.32 -17.87 8.63
N ARG A 79 -0.72 -17.25 7.64
CA ARG A 79 -1.37 -16.77 6.42
C ARG A 79 -0.52 -17.17 5.22
N GLY A 80 -1.15 -17.76 4.21
CA GLY A 80 -0.50 -18.14 2.96
C GLY A 80 -1.09 -17.43 1.76
N GLY A 81 -0.31 -17.41 0.69
CA GLY A 81 -0.73 -16.89 -0.60
C GLY A 81 0.26 -17.29 -1.68
N GLY A 82 0.02 -16.85 -2.90
CA GLY A 82 0.89 -17.10 -4.03
C GLY A 82 0.19 -16.76 -5.33
N GLY A 83 0.90 -16.97 -6.43
CA GLY A 83 0.38 -16.70 -7.75
C GLY A 83 1.40 -16.95 -8.85
N VAL A 84 1.01 -16.55 -10.05
CA VAL A 84 1.84 -16.58 -11.25
C VAL A 84 1.93 -15.17 -11.84
N ALA A 85 3.06 -14.86 -12.43
CA ALA A 85 3.23 -13.70 -13.28
C ALA A 85 3.10 -14.14 -14.75
N PHE A 86 2.57 -13.23 -15.58
CA PHE A 86 2.50 -13.42 -17.03
C PHE A 86 3.62 -12.65 -17.69
N GLU A 87 4.43 -13.36 -18.47
CA GLU A 87 5.45 -12.75 -19.30
C GLU A 87 4.82 -12.10 -20.55
N PRO A 88 5.52 -11.18 -21.24
CA PRO A 88 4.99 -10.51 -22.43
C PRO A 88 4.57 -11.45 -23.57
N ASP A 89 5.10 -12.66 -23.62
CA ASP A 89 4.74 -13.70 -24.58
C ASP A 89 3.51 -14.53 -24.16
N GLY A 90 2.94 -14.23 -22.99
CA GLY A 90 1.78 -14.91 -22.42
C GLY A 90 2.11 -16.19 -21.65
N THR A 91 3.38 -16.52 -21.45
CA THR A 91 3.77 -17.65 -20.60
C THR A 91 3.60 -17.29 -19.11
N GLU A 92 3.27 -18.29 -18.30
CA GLU A 92 3.15 -18.16 -16.85
C GLU A 92 4.46 -18.58 -16.17
N ARG A 93 4.85 -17.84 -15.14
CA ARG A 93 5.91 -18.24 -14.22
C ARG A 93 5.48 -18.04 -12.76
N PRO A 94 6.04 -18.79 -11.82
CA PRO A 94 5.86 -18.50 -10.39
C PRO A 94 6.28 -17.08 -10.04
N LEU A 95 5.58 -16.46 -9.08
CA LEU A 95 6.01 -15.19 -8.52
C LEU A 95 7.37 -15.34 -7.85
N THR A 96 8.22 -14.33 -8.05
CA THR A 96 9.49 -14.24 -7.34
C THR A 96 9.25 -13.80 -5.89
N GLU A 97 10.24 -13.98 -5.03
CA GLU A 97 10.20 -13.48 -3.66
C GLU A 97 10.00 -11.96 -3.58
N GLU A 98 10.66 -11.22 -4.47
CA GLU A 98 10.55 -9.76 -4.54
C GLU A 98 9.12 -9.31 -4.88
N GLU A 99 8.50 -9.94 -5.87
CA GLU A 99 7.10 -9.67 -6.25
C GLU A 99 6.12 -10.01 -5.11
N MET A 100 6.36 -11.08 -4.37
CA MET A 100 5.55 -11.41 -3.19
C MET A 100 5.71 -10.40 -2.07
N LEU A 101 6.94 -9.94 -1.80
CA LEU A 101 7.20 -8.90 -0.82
C LEU A 101 6.59 -7.56 -1.21
N GLU A 102 6.66 -7.21 -2.49
CA GLU A 102 5.99 -6.01 -3.00
C GLU A 102 4.47 -6.08 -2.77
N HIS A 103 3.87 -7.24 -3.01
CA HIS A 103 2.46 -7.48 -2.74
C HIS A 103 2.12 -7.40 -1.23
N LEU A 104 2.95 -8.00 -0.37
CA LEU A 104 2.76 -7.98 1.08
C LEU A 104 2.97 -6.57 1.68
N ASN A 105 3.79 -5.74 1.05
CA ASN A 105 4.03 -4.35 1.42
C ASN A 105 3.13 -3.35 0.69
N ALA A 106 2.11 -3.81 -0.03
CA ALA A 106 1.16 -2.91 -0.66
C ALA A 106 0.49 -1.98 0.38
N PRO A 107 0.20 -0.72 0.03
CA PRO A 107 -0.48 0.18 0.94
C PRO A 107 -1.82 -0.38 1.41
N GLU A 108 -2.09 -0.26 2.71
CA GLU A 108 -3.36 -0.65 3.33
C GLU A 108 -4.11 0.61 3.81
N VAL A 109 -5.42 0.65 3.58
CA VAL A 109 -6.31 1.68 4.13
C VAL A 109 -7.22 1.05 5.16
N LYS A 110 -7.24 1.61 6.37
CA LYS A 110 -8.13 1.19 7.43
C LYS A 110 -9.07 2.33 7.82
N GLU A 111 -10.35 2.13 7.56
CA GLU A 111 -11.42 3.00 8.05
C GLU A 111 -12.02 2.38 9.32
N ARG A 112 -12.12 3.15 10.39
CA ARG A 112 -12.68 2.73 11.67
C ARG A 112 -14.14 3.21 11.81
N GLU A 113 -14.87 2.60 12.73
CA GLU A 113 -16.27 2.96 13.03
C GLU A 113 -16.43 4.41 13.51
N ASP A 114 -15.39 4.99 14.11
CA ASP A 114 -15.36 6.42 14.52
C ASP A 114 -15.12 7.38 13.36
N GLY A 115 -15.00 6.87 12.13
CA GLY A 115 -14.75 7.63 10.92
C GLY A 115 -13.28 7.97 10.68
N THR A 116 -12.36 7.52 11.55
CA THR A 116 -10.91 7.70 11.34
C THR A 116 -10.45 6.86 10.17
N VAL A 117 -9.71 7.47 9.24
CA VAL A 117 -9.11 6.79 8.09
C VAL A 117 -7.60 6.90 8.16
N THR A 118 -6.94 5.76 8.18
CA THR A 118 -5.48 5.66 8.28
C THR A 118 -4.92 4.86 7.11
N VAL A 119 -3.86 5.37 6.48
CA VAL A 119 -3.07 4.68 5.47
C VAL A 119 -1.80 4.13 6.11
N TYR A 120 -1.48 2.89 5.82
CA TYR A 120 -0.26 2.20 6.25
C TYR A 120 0.54 1.81 5.02
N TYR A 121 1.82 2.14 5.00
CA TYR A 121 2.72 1.79 3.91
C TYR A 121 4.17 1.78 4.39
N LEU A 122 4.86 0.67 4.24
CA LEU A 122 6.23 0.45 4.74
C LEU A 122 6.37 0.84 6.23
N ASP A 123 7.13 1.87 6.56
CA ASP A 123 7.30 2.43 7.91
C ASP A 123 6.33 3.60 8.20
N GLN A 124 5.43 3.93 7.26
CA GLN A 124 4.57 5.09 7.33
C GLN A 124 3.18 4.73 7.86
N LYS A 125 2.69 5.58 8.76
CA LYS A 125 1.32 5.58 9.24
C LYS A 125 0.77 6.98 9.09
N LEU A 126 -0.20 7.16 8.20
CA LEU A 126 -0.72 8.46 7.82
C LEU A 126 -2.21 8.57 8.13
N ASP A 127 -2.59 9.49 9.02
CA ASP A 127 -3.98 9.87 9.23
C ASP A 127 -4.45 10.78 8.09
N VAL A 128 -5.49 10.35 7.40
CA VAL A 128 -6.09 11.07 6.26
C VAL A 128 -7.54 11.46 6.52
N THR A 129 -8.01 11.34 7.75
CA THR A 129 -9.41 11.58 8.17
C THR A 129 -9.95 12.91 7.67
N ASP A 130 -9.18 13.99 7.81
CA ASP A 130 -9.59 15.35 7.45
C ASP A 130 -9.15 15.77 6.03
N LYS A 131 -8.69 14.81 5.21
CA LYS A 131 -8.14 15.09 3.87
C LYS A 131 -9.12 14.79 2.73
N PHE A 132 -10.30 14.30 3.06
CA PHE A 132 -11.34 14.02 2.09
C PHE A 132 -12.01 15.32 1.63
N ASP A 133 -12.24 15.41 0.34
CA ASP A 133 -13.02 16.52 -0.25
C ASP A 133 -14.54 16.33 -0.02
N GLU A 134 -15.33 17.26 -0.60
CA GLU A 134 -16.80 17.26 -0.49
C GLU A 134 -17.44 16.01 -1.16
N ASP A 135 -16.73 15.39 -2.10
CA ASP A 135 -17.16 14.18 -2.80
C ASP A 135 -16.71 12.89 -2.07
N GLY A 136 -16.05 13.02 -0.92
CA GLY A 136 -15.55 11.90 -0.13
C GLY A 136 -14.33 11.23 -0.77
N VAL A 137 -13.51 11.99 -1.51
CA VAL A 137 -12.30 11.50 -2.17
C VAL A 137 -11.06 12.12 -1.52
N CYS A 138 -10.05 11.31 -1.30
CA CYS A 138 -8.75 11.73 -0.80
C CYS A 138 -7.64 11.24 -1.73
N TYR A 139 -6.69 12.13 -2.04
CA TYR A 139 -5.52 11.81 -2.85
C TYR A 139 -4.27 11.85 -1.97
N VAL A 140 -3.55 10.73 -1.93
CA VAL A 140 -2.34 10.57 -1.11
C VAL A 140 -1.18 10.15 -1.99
N GLN A 141 -0.03 10.75 -1.77
CA GLN A 141 1.24 10.34 -2.37
C GLN A 141 2.09 9.71 -1.27
N LEU A 142 2.55 8.48 -1.51
CA LEU A 142 3.38 7.72 -0.59
C LEU A 142 4.75 7.51 -1.25
N GLU A 143 5.82 7.77 -0.50
CA GLU A 143 7.18 7.54 -0.96
C GLU A 143 7.70 6.22 -0.37
N GLY A 144 8.18 5.32 -1.21
CA GLY A 144 8.71 4.03 -0.78
C GLY A 144 9.94 3.61 -1.57
N GLY A 145 11.13 3.88 -1.02
CA GLY A 145 12.38 3.61 -1.72
C GLY A 145 12.51 4.41 -3.03
N GLU A 146 12.64 3.70 -4.14
CA GLU A 146 12.73 4.30 -5.47
C GLU A 146 11.36 4.51 -6.13
N LYS A 147 10.27 4.11 -5.47
CA LYS A 147 8.91 4.15 -6.01
C LYS A 147 8.06 5.19 -5.29
N THR A 148 7.27 5.93 -6.06
CA THR A 148 6.19 6.78 -5.57
C THR A 148 4.86 6.09 -5.85
N ILE A 149 4.02 5.95 -4.85
CA ILE A 149 2.66 5.42 -4.98
C ILE A 149 1.66 6.57 -4.93
N TYR A 150 0.87 6.70 -5.98
CA TYR A 150 -0.28 7.61 -6.04
C TYR A 150 -1.52 6.83 -5.64
N MET A 151 -2.15 7.21 -4.54
CA MET A 151 -3.31 6.53 -3.99
C MET A 151 -4.53 7.44 -4.04
N THR A 152 -5.63 6.94 -4.57
CA THR A 152 -6.95 7.58 -4.53
C THR A 152 -7.85 6.76 -3.62
N ILE A 153 -8.40 7.38 -2.58
CA ILE A 153 -9.23 6.72 -1.57
C ILE A 153 -10.64 7.29 -1.68
N LYS A 154 -11.65 6.42 -1.71
CA LYS A 154 -13.07 6.79 -1.64
C LYS A 154 -13.62 6.32 -0.31
N ARG A 155 -14.18 7.25 0.47
CA ARG A 155 -14.76 6.92 1.77
C ARG A 155 -15.84 5.84 1.62
N GLY A 156 -15.68 4.73 2.35
CA GLY A 156 -16.61 3.59 2.31
C GLY A 156 -16.58 2.76 1.03
N ASN A 157 -15.80 3.12 0.00
CA ASN A 157 -15.78 2.46 -1.32
C ASN A 157 -14.41 1.89 -1.74
N GLY A 158 -13.43 1.88 -0.82
CA GLY A 158 -12.11 1.33 -1.10
C GLY A 158 -11.12 2.34 -1.68
N TYR A 159 -10.08 1.84 -2.31
CA TYR A 159 -9.00 2.68 -2.85
C TYR A 159 -8.37 2.04 -4.09
N ALA A 160 -7.71 2.89 -4.89
CA ALA A 160 -6.87 2.47 -6.02
C ALA A 160 -5.46 3.05 -5.89
N THR A 161 -4.47 2.32 -6.37
CA THR A 161 -3.05 2.72 -6.37
C THR A 161 -2.44 2.63 -7.76
N SER A 162 -1.46 3.50 -8.02
CA SER A 162 -0.67 3.49 -9.25
C SER A 162 0.72 4.07 -8.97
N THR A 163 1.71 3.68 -9.76
CA THR A 163 3.07 4.22 -9.69
C THR A 163 3.29 5.41 -10.63
N THR A 164 2.29 5.80 -11.41
CA THR A 164 2.45 6.84 -12.45
C THR A 164 1.58 8.07 -12.22
N LYS A 165 0.35 7.89 -11.76
CA LYS A 165 -0.63 8.98 -11.56
C LYS A 165 -1.76 8.53 -10.64
N TYR A 166 -2.53 9.49 -10.11
CA TYR A 166 -3.78 9.17 -9.43
C TYR A 166 -4.80 8.56 -10.40
N ILE A 167 -5.41 7.44 -10.00
CA ILE A 167 -6.56 6.85 -10.69
C ILE A 167 -7.79 7.68 -10.30
N LEU A 168 -8.62 8.06 -11.29
CA LEU A 168 -9.78 8.89 -10.99
C LEU A 168 -10.88 8.06 -10.30
N PRO A 169 -11.70 8.68 -9.41
CA PRO A 169 -12.72 7.97 -8.65
C PRO A 169 -13.77 7.21 -9.48
N ASN A 170 -13.95 7.57 -10.72
CA ASN A 170 -14.87 6.89 -11.65
C ASN A 170 -14.21 5.74 -12.43
N GLU A 171 -12.92 5.48 -12.20
CA GLU A 171 -12.17 4.40 -12.88
C GLU A 171 -12.09 3.12 -12.01
N PHE A 172 -12.60 3.13 -10.77
CA PHE A 172 -12.62 1.97 -9.85
C PHE A 172 -13.82 2.00 -8.89
#